data_aaedaa6559485354837af74a91a2fcf8
#
_entry.id   aaedaa6559485354837af74a91a2fcf8
#
_cell.length_a   1.000
_cell.length_b   1.000
_cell.length_c   1.000
_cell.angle_alpha   90.00
_cell.angle_beta   90.00
_cell.angle_gamma   90.00
#
_symmetry.space_group_name_H-M   'P 1'
#
loop_
_entity.id
_entity.type
_entity.pdbx_description
1 polymer ?
#
loop_
_entity_poly.entity_id
_entity_poly.type
_entity_poly.pdbx_seq_one_letter_code
_entity_poly.pdbx_strand_id
1 'polypeptide(L)'
;MLLPIDQALPLGLIASELLTNALKHARRGDEPVPIQVHFGPGQDKEGFTLVVADQGPGLPDGFDMESQAGLGTRLILSLSSQLEATVEAINTTQGAQFTVSTGAGTA
;
A
#
# COMPACT_ATOMS: atom_id res chain seq x y z
N MET A 1 8.85 -3.80 -17.21
CA MET A 1 7.45 -4.18 -16.94
C MET A 1 6.50 -3.18 -17.59
N LEU A 2 5.45 -3.65 -18.24
CA LEU A 2 4.48 -2.79 -18.89
C LEU A 2 3.12 -2.97 -18.23
N LEU A 3 2.41 -1.85 -18.01
CA LEU A 3 1.06 -1.86 -17.48
C LEU A 3 0.12 -1.19 -18.49
N PRO A 4 -1.06 -1.79 -18.75
CA PRO A 4 -2.10 -1.10 -19.49
C PRO A 4 -2.51 0.18 -18.77
N ILE A 5 -2.96 1.18 -19.53
CA ILE A 5 -3.33 2.48 -18.96
C ILE A 5 -4.48 2.36 -17.96
N ASP A 6 -5.40 1.45 -18.20
CA ASP A 6 -6.54 1.23 -17.30
C ASP A 6 -6.14 0.65 -15.94
N GLN A 7 -4.95 0.05 -15.86
CA GLN A 7 -4.36 -0.36 -14.58
C GLN A 7 -3.44 0.70 -14.00
N ALA A 8 -2.71 1.41 -14.85
CA ALA A 8 -1.74 2.40 -14.39
C ALA A 8 -2.38 3.56 -13.65
N LEU A 9 -3.53 4.05 -14.11
CA LEU A 9 -4.21 5.17 -13.46
C LEU A 9 -4.67 4.84 -12.03
N PRO A 10 -5.45 3.77 -11.80
CA PRO A 10 -5.85 3.46 -10.43
C PRO A 10 -4.66 3.08 -9.55
N LEU A 11 -3.65 2.41 -10.10
CA LEU A 11 -2.44 2.09 -9.33
C LEU A 11 -1.70 3.35 -8.88
N GLY A 12 -1.61 4.34 -9.76
CA GLY A 12 -1.00 5.63 -9.41
C GLY A 12 -1.75 6.33 -8.28
N LEU A 13 -3.07 6.28 -8.28
CA LEU A 13 -3.88 6.84 -7.20
C LEU A 13 -3.68 6.09 -5.89
N ILE A 14 -3.61 4.76 -5.94
CA ILE A 14 -3.31 3.95 -4.75
C ILE A 14 -1.95 4.33 -4.18
N ALA A 15 -0.93 4.41 -5.01
CA ALA A 15 0.41 4.76 -4.58
C ALA A 15 0.43 6.15 -3.94
N SER A 16 -0.25 7.11 -4.54
CA SER A 16 -0.35 8.47 -4.02
C SER A 16 -0.99 8.48 -2.63
N GLU A 17 -2.08 7.74 -2.44
CA GLU A 17 -2.75 7.66 -1.14
C GLU A 17 -1.90 6.98 -0.08
N LEU A 18 -1.22 5.90 -0.44
CA LEU A 18 -0.32 5.21 0.50
C LEU A 18 0.84 6.13 0.91
N LEU A 19 1.43 6.85 -0.03
CA LEU A 19 2.49 7.79 0.26
C LEU A 19 2.01 8.95 1.13
N THR A 20 0.84 9.49 0.83
CA THR A 20 0.26 10.57 1.62
C THR A 20 0.01 10.12 3.06
N ASN A 21 -0.51 8.92 3.22
CA ASN A 21 -0.74 8.36 4.56
C ASN A 21 0.57 8.14 5.30
N ALA A 22 1.60 7.63 4.62
CA ALA A 22 2.90 7.43 5.23
C ALA A 22 3.50 8.78 5.68
N LEU A 23 3.40 9.79 4.84
CA LEU A 23 3.91 11.13 5.19
C LEU A 23 3.20 11.71 6.41
N LYS A 24 1.92 11.43 6.58
CA LYS A 24 1.15 11.91 7.74
C LYS A 24 1.49 11.17 9.02
N HIS A 25 1.76 9.88 8.93
CA HIS A 25 1.82 8.99 10.10
C HIS A 25 3.21 8.46 10.39
N ALA A 26 4.13 8.49 9.41
CA ALA A 26 5.47 7.96 9.57
C ALA A 26 6.37 9.00 10.23
N ARG A 27 6.12 9.27 11.49
CA ARG A 27 6.91 10.22 12.27
C ARG A 27 7.22 9.64 13.63
N ARG A 28 8.39 9.97 14.14
CA ARG A 28 8.76 9.70 15.51
C ARG A 28 8.91 11.06 16.23
N GLY A 29 7.88 11.44 16.96
CA GLY A 29 7.77 12.78 17.47
C GLY A 29 7.58 13.77 16.31
N ASP A 30 8.40 14.78 16.23
CA ASP A 30 8.38 15.76 15.14
C ASP A 30 9.34 15.39 14.00
N GLU A 31 10.07 14.29 14.13
CA GLU A 31 11.06 13.89 13.14
C GLU A 31 10.43 13.05 12.04
N PRO A 32 10.64 13.41 10.78
CA PRO A 32 10.24 12.52 9.68
C PRO A 32 11.12 11.27 9.68
N VAL A 33 10.56 10.16 9.22
CA VAL A 33 11.28 8.89 9.14
C VAL A 33 11.33 8.43 7.68
N PRO A 34 12.29 7.54 7.34
CA PRO A 34 12.39 7.04 5.97
C PRO A 34 11.14 6.30 5.54
N ILE A 35 10.79 6.49 4.27
CA ILE A 35 9.72 5.76 3.60
C ILE A 35 10.34 5.07 2.39
N GLN A 36 10.07 3.79 2.25
CA GLN A 36 10.55 3.00 1.12
C GLN A 36 9.39 2.64 0.22
N VAL A 37 9.59 2.77 -1.08
CA VAL A 37 8.60 2.36 -2.07
C VAL A 37 9.25 1.37 -3.01
N HIS A 38 8.61 0.23 -3.18
CA HIS A 38 9.07 -0.79 -4.12
C HIS A 38 7.92 -1.11 -5.07
N PHE A 39 8.22 -1.16 -6.35
CA PHE A 39 7.24 -1.54 -7.36
C PHE A 39 7.91 -2.48 -8.37
N GLY A 40 7.24 -3.57 -8.68
CA GLY A 40 7.77 -4.52 -9.64
C GLY A 40 6.71 -5.53 -10.06
N PRO A 41 7.13 -6.54 -10.84
CA PRO A 41 6.23 -7.60 -11.27
C PRO A 41 5.74 -8.43 -10.09
N GLY A 42 4.58 -9.07 -10.25
CA GLY A 42 4.03 -9.99 -9.26
C GLY A 42 4.90 -11.24 -9.10
N GLN A 43 4.52 -12.09 -8.15
CA GLN A 43 5.31 -13.27 -7.80
C GLN A 43 5.49 -14.23 -8.98
N ASP A 44 4.49 -14.34 -9.83
CA ASP A 44 4.52 -15.21 -11.00
C ASP A 44 4.92 -14.45 -12.27
N LYS A 45 5.43 -13.25 -12.11
CA LYS A 45 5.80 -12.32 -13.19
C LYS A 45 4.60 -11.79 -13.96
N GLU A 46 3.39 -12.11 -13.55
CA GLU A 46 2.19 -11.50 -14.05
C GLU A 46 1.69 -10.49 -13.01
N GLY A 47 1.00 -9.45 -13.47
CA GLY A 47 0.52 -8.43 -12.58
C GLY A 47 1.64 -7.62 -11.94
N PHE A 48 1.41 -7.13 -10.74
CA PHE A 48 2.34 -6.24 -10.06
C PHE A 48 2.36 -6.44 -8.55
N THR A 49 3.41 -5.91 -7.93
CA THR A 49 3.50 -5.75 -6.48
C THR A 49 3.96 -4.34 -6.17
N LEU A 50 3.21 -3.66 -5.31
CA LEU A 50 3.57 -2.34 -4.81
C LEU A 50 3.70 -2.43 -3.30
N VAL A 51 4.84 -2.00 -2.77
CA VAL A 51 5.10 -1.98 -1.33
C VAL A 51 5.42 -0.56 -0.90
N VAL A 52 4.75 -0.07 0.13
CA VAL A 52 5.08 1.19 0.78
C VAL A 52 5.34 0.88 2.25
N ALA A 53 6.56 1.09 2.70
CA ALA A 53 6.98 0.78 4.06
C ALA A 53 7.59 2.03 4.71
N ASP A 54 7.36 2.18 6.01
CA ASP A 54 7.94 3.28 6.76
C ASP A 54 8.62 2.77 8.04
N GLN A 55 9.41 3.64 8.65
CA GLN A 55 10.09 3.37 9.90
C GLN A 55 9.50 4.19 11.05
N GLY A 56 8.21 4.46 10.95
CA GLY A 56 7.48 5.16 11.99
C GLY A 56 7.04 4.26 13.12
N PRO A 57 6.08 4.71 13.92
CA PRO A 57 5.62 3.93 15.09
C PRO A 57 4.82 2.69 14.77
N GLY A 58 4.50 2.45 13.50
CA GLY A 58 3.72 1.31 13.09
C GLY A 58 2.22 1.55 13.15
N LEU A 59 1.47 0.50 12.87
CA LEU A 59 0.01 0.53 12.89
C LEU A 59 -0.48 0.36 14.33
N PRO A 60 -1.59 1.01 14.69
CA PRO A 60 -2.17 0.78 16.02
C PRO A 60 -2.64 -0.67 16.18
N ASP A 61 -2.71 -1.11 17.42
CA ASP A 61 -3.22 -2.44 17.74
C ASP A 61 -4.64 -2.59 17.22
N GLY A 62 -4.91 -3.74 16.61
CA GLY A 62 -6.22 -4.00 16.04
C GLY A 62 -6.52 -3.25 14.77
N PHE A 63 -5.51 -2.69 14.12
CA PHE A 63 -5.71 -1.98 12.86
C PHE A 63 -6.32 -2.90 11.80
N ASP A 64 -7.37 -2.39 11.14
CA ASP A 64 -8.05 -3.06 10.07
C ASP A 64 -8.44 -2.02 9.02
N MET A 65 -7.98 -2.19 7.79
CA MET A 65 -8.23 -1.22 6.73
C MET A 65 -9.72 -1.02 6.46
N GLU A 66 -10.52 -2.06 6.61
CA GLU A 66 -11.96 -1.95 6.37
C GLU A 66 -12.67 -1.15 7.45
N SER A 67 -12.25 -1.29 8.70
CA SER A 67 -12.89 -0.60 9.82
C SER A 67 -12.28 0.77 10.12
N GLN A 68 -11.03 1.00 9.72
CA GLN A 68 -10.33 2.28 9.92
C GLN A 68 -10.59 3.23 8.76
N ALA A 69 -11.80 3.27 8.29
CA ALA A 69 -12.10 3.89 7.01
C ALA A 69 -12.18 5.40 7.06
N GLY A 70 -11.07 6.07 6.82
CA GLY A 70 -11.10 7.41 6.28
C GLY A 70 -11.31 7.34 4.77
N LEU A 71 -11.50 8.48 4.13
CA LEU A 71 -11.73 8.53 2.69
C LEU A 71 -10.58 7.92 1.90
N GLY A 72 -9.34 8.20 2.29
CA GLY A 72 -8.17 7.67 1.60
C GLY A 72 -8.10 6.16 1.64
N THR A 73 -8.39 5.56 2.81
CA THR A 73 -8.37 4.10 2.96
C THR A 73 -9.46 3.46 2.11
N ARG A 74 -10.65 4.04 2.08
CA ARG A 74 -11.74 3.55 1.23
C ARG A 74 -11.36 3.60 -0.25
N LEU A 75 -10.69 4.67 -0.65
CA LEU A 75 -10.24 4.83 -2.03
C LEU A 75 -9.23 3.73 -2.38
N ILE A 76 -8.28 3.45 -1.51
CA ILE A 76 -7.30 2.38 -1.72
C ILE A 76 -8.01 1.04 -1.92
N LEU A 77 -8.95 0.72 -1.05
CA LEU A 77 -9.68 -0.56 -1.13
C LEU A 77 -10.52 -0.64 -2.40
N SER A 78 -11.21 0.43 -2.75
CA SER A 78 -12.05 0.48 -3.94
C SER A 78 -11.23 0.32 -5.23
N LEU A 79 -10.14 1.06 -5.33
CA LEU A 79 -9.27 0.99 -6.51
C LEU A 79 -8.57 -0.36 -6.61
N SER A 80 -8.17 -0.92 -5.47
CA SER A 80 -7.56 -2.26 -5.46
C SER A 80 -8.56 -3.31 -5.93
N SER A 81 -9.82 -3.20 -5.53
CA SER A 81 -10.87 -4.11 -6.01
C SER A 81 -11.03 -4.02 -7.52
N GLN A 82 -10.98 -2.82 -8.10
CA GLN A 82 -11.06 -2.66 -9.56
C GLN A 82 -9.89 -3.35 -10.27
N LEU A 83 -8.73 -3.39 -9.63
CA LEU A 83 -7.54 -4.03 -10.20
C LEU A 83 -7.48 -5.51 -9.90
N GLU A 84 -8.44 -6.04 -9.16
CA GLU A 84 -8.40 -7.42 -8.65
C GLU A 84 -7.12 -7.65 -7.83
N ALA A 85 -6.74 -6.64 -7.07
CA ALA A 85 -5.56 -6.67 -6.22
C ALA A 85 -5.94 -6.89 -4.77
N THR A 86 -5.02 -7.47 -4.02
CA THR A 86 -5.15 -7.59 -2.57
C THR A 86 -4.30 -6.55 -1.89
N VAL A 87 -4.76 -6.09 -0.72
CA VAL A 87 -4.04 -5.11 0.10
C VAL A 87 -3.77 -5.74 1.45
N GLU A 88 -2.52 -5.72 1.88
CA GLU A 88 -2.13 -6.14 3.21
C GLU A 88 -1.48 -4.98 3.95
N ALA A 89 -1.83 -4.81 5.21
CA ALA A 89 -1.20 -3.84 6.09
C ALA A 89 -0.67 -4.59 7.29
N ILE A 90 0.64 -4.53 7.50
CA ILE A 90 1.30 -5.25 8.59
C ILE A 90 2.28 -4.34 9.32
N ASN A 91 2.57 -4.71 10.56
CA ASN A 91 3.70 -4.14 11.29
C ASN A 91 4.94 -4.98 10.99
N THR A 92 6.03 -4.30 10.75
CA THR A 92 7.36 -4.93 10.65
C THR A 92 8.15 -4.56 11.92
N THR A 93 9.36 -5.07 12.02
CA THR A 93 10.24 -4.67 13.12
C THR A 93 10.62 -3.20 13.08
N GLN A 94 10.42 -2.55 11.93
CA GLN A 94 10.81 -1.16 11.73
C GLN A 94 9.65 -0.17 11.73
N GLY A 95 8.44 -0.63 11.42
CA GLY A 95 7.29 0.25 11.33
C GLY A 95 6.12 -0.41 10.61
N ALA A 96 5.41 0.35 9.79
CA ALA A 96 4.26 -0.16 9.05
C ALA A 96 4.62 -0.47 7.60
N GLN A 97 3.95 -1.46 7.03
CA GLN A 97 4.13 -1.81 5.62
C GLN A 97 2.79 -2.13 4.98
N PHE A 98 2.56 -1.53 3.82
CA PHE A 98 1.40 -1.80 2.99
C PHE A 98 1.85 -2.47 1.70
N THR A 99 1.19 -3.55 1.34
CA THR A 99 1.49 -4.28 0.10
C THR A 99 0.21 -4.40 -0.72
N VAL A 100 0.28 -3.98 -1.97
CA VAL A 100 -0.81 -4.13 -2.94
C VAL A 100 -0.29 -5.01 -4.07
N SER A 101 -0.95 -6.12 -4.31
CA SER A 101 -0.45 -7.08 -5.30
C SER A 101 -1.57 -7.76 -6.06
N THR A 102 -1.26 -8.13 -7.31
CA THR A 102 -2.12 -8.93 -8.17
C THR A 102 -1.38 -10.20 -8.57
N GLY A 103 -2.08 -11.10 -9.23
CA GLY A 103 -1.46 -12.28 -9.83
C GLY A 103 -1.41 -13.46 -8.90
N ALA A 104 -0.23 -13.98 -8.63
CA ALA A 104 -0.03 -15.29 -8.02
C ALA A 104 -0.79 -15.53 -6.72
N GLY A 105 -1.01 -14.50 -5.95
CA GLY A 105 -1.71 -14.63 -4.69
C GLY A 105 -3.15 -15.03 -4.80
N THR A 106 -3.69 -15.00 -6.00
CA THR A 106 -5.10 -15.28 -6.23
C THR A 106 -5.38 -16.74 -6.53
N ALA A 107 -4.36 -17.49 -6.64
CA ALA A 107 -4.53 -18.90 -7.00
C ALA A 107 -5.33 -19.66 -5.99
#